data_0bc6bc5b4429cc5c6ea13d23154fbcb0
#
_entry.id   0bc6bc5b4429cc5c6ea13d23154fbcb0
#
_cell.length_a   1.000
_cell.length_b   1.000
_cell.length_c   1.000
_cell.angle_alpha   90.00
_cell.angle_beta   90.00
_cell.angle_gamma   90.00
#
_symmetry.space_group_name_H-M   'P 1'
#
loop_
_entity.id
_entity.type
_entity.pdbx_description
1 polymer ?
#
loop_
_entity_poly.entity_id
_entity_poly.type
_entity_poly.pdbx_seq_one_letter_code
_entity_poly.pdbx_strand_id
1 'polypeptide(L)'
;MTDRVRAVVFDFDGVILESADVKTEAFVELYAEHGAAVVERVRAHHLANLGISRFKKFAWIAEHVLGRPLGDADSAALGERFAALALEKVLAAPFVPGAEAALAVLARAGLPRFVASGTPQDELALIVDRRGLRPVFHEVHGTPREKPEILRDVMARHELAPDQVL
;
A
#
# COMPACT_ATOMS: atom_id res chain seq x y z
N MET A 1 20.84 -24.85 -8.97
CA MET A 1 20.03 -23.89 -9.79
C MET A 1 19.02 -23.10 -8.95
N THR A 2 19.36 -22.79 -7.71
CA THR A 2 18.50 -22.07 -6.76
C THR A 2 19.04 -20.69 -6.37
N ASP A 3 20.04 -20.21 -7.06
CA ASP A 3 20.67 -18.91 -6.80
C ASP A 3 20.04 -17.75 -7.59
N ARG A 4 18.74 -17.85 -7.95
CA ARG A 4 18.15 -16.81 -8.78
C ARG A 4 17.61 -15.64 -7.98
N VAL A 5 16.93 -15.88 -6.86
CA VAL A 5 16.36 -14.79 -6.06
C VAL A 5 17.46 -14.16 -5.21
N ARG A 6 17.71 -12.88 -5.45
CA ARG A 6 18.69 -12.06 -4.74
C ARG A 6 18.05 -10.94 -3.91
N ALA A 7 16.75 -10.67 -4.14
CA ALA A 7 16.00 -9.68 -3.39
C ALA A 7 14.51 -10.00 -3.41
N VAL A 8 13.77 -9.46 -2.42
CA VAL A 8 12.31 -9.57 -2.37
C VAL A 8 11.71 -8.19 -2.21
N VAL A 9 10.70 -7.87 -3.03
CA VAL A 9 9.92 -6.63 -2.95
C VAL A 9 8.49 -6.99 -2.54
N PHE A 10 8.10 -6.49 -1.38
CA PHE A 10 6.77 -6.73 -0.82
C PHE A 10 5.80 -5.59 -1.15
N ASP A 11 4.55 -5.92 -1.40
CA ASP A 11 3.46 -5.00 -1.06
C ASP A 11 3.33 -4.93 0.46
N PHE A 12 2.59 -3.96 0.98
CA PHE A 12 2.47 -3.76 2.42
C PHE A 12 1.10 -4.19 2.96
N ASP A 13 0.03 -3.60 2.43
CA ASP A 13 -1.34 -3.80 2.90
C ASP A 13 -1.90 -5.14 2.42
N GLY A 14 -2.34 -5.99 3.36
CA GLY A 14 -2.79 -7.34 3.07
C GLY A 14 -1.66 -8.32 2.72
N VAL A 15 -0.40 -7.91 2.86
CA VAL A 15 0.79 -8.75 2.65
C VAL A 15 1.67 -8.78 3.90
N ILE A 16 1.98 -7.63 4.48
CA ILE A 16 2.71 -7.54 5.76
C ILE A 16 1.74 -7.40 6.92
N LEU A 17 0.79 -6.47 6.84
CA LEU A 17 -0.26 -6.27 7.83
C LEU A 17 -1.64 -6.58 7.23
N GLU A 18 -2.55 -7.12 8.06
CA GLU A 18 -3.96 -7.35 7.71
C GLU A 18 -4.74 -6.03 7.67
N SER A 19 -4.30 -5.13 6.82
CA SER A 19 -4.82 -3.76 6.71
C SER A 19 -5.69 -3.51 5.48
N ALA A 20 -5.86 -4.51 4.60
CA ALA A 20 -6.67 -4.36 3.39
C ALA A 20 -8.15 -4.09 3.71
N ASP A 21 -8.73 -4.82 4.67
CA ASP A 21 -10.12 -4.63 5.10
C ASP A 21 -10.31 -3.30 5.83
N VAL A 22 -9.34 -2.89 6.64
CA VAL A 22 -9.33 -1.56 7.29
C VAL A 22 -9.46 -0.45 6.26
N LYS A 23 -8.73 -0.54 5.16
CA LYS A 23 -8.79 0.45 4.07
C LYS A 23 -10.09 0.38 3.30
N THR A 24 -10.66 -0.81 3.13
CA THR A 24 -11.98 -0.98 2.55
C THR A 24 -13.05 -0.27 3.40
N GLU A 25 -13.04 -0.47 4.71
CA GLU A 25 -13.95 0.20 5.64
C GLU A 25 -13.78 1.72 5.62
N ALA A 26 -12.55 2.21 5.56
CA ALA A 26 -12.28 3.65 5.46
C ALA A 26 -12.85 4.25 4.16
N PHE A 27 -12.78 3.56 3.02
CA PHE A 27 -13.44 4.00 1.78
C PHE A 27 -14.96 4.02 1.92
N VAL A 28 -15.57 2.99 2.51
CA VAL A 28 -17.01 2.92 2.76
C VAL A 28 -17.47 4.08 3.63
N GLU A 29 -16.78 4.33 4.74
CA GLU A 29 -17.12 5.40 5.68
C GLU A 29 -16.94 6.79 5.04
N LEU A 30 -15.87 6.99 4.27
CA LEU A 30 -15.56 8.25 3.59
C LEU A 30 -16.67 8.69 2.62
N TYR A 31 -17.36 7.73 1.98
CA TYR A 31 -18.41 7.97 1.00
C TYR A 31 -19.81 7.65 1.50
N ALA A 32 -20.00 7.38 2.81
CA ALA A 32 -21.29 6.99 3.39
C ALA A 32 -22.39 8.03 3.16
N GLU A 33 -22.06 9.32 3.19
CA GLU A 33 -22.98 10.44 2.96
C GLU A 33 -23.61 10.45 1.56
N HIS A 34 -23.03 9.76 0.57
CA HIS A 34 -23.52 9.70 -0.79
C HIS A 34 -24.56 8.58 -1.03
N GLY A 35 -24.90 7.81 0.01
CA GLY A 35 -25.91 6.76 -0.04
C GLY A 35 -25.40 5.38 -0.50
N ALA A 36 -26.23 4.37 -0.24
CA ALA A 36 -25.83 2.96 -0.37
C ALA A 36 -25.36 2.55 -1.78
N ALA A 37 -26.01 3.07 -2.82
CA ALA A 37 -25.65 2.73 -4.21
C ALA A 37 -24.25 3.26 -4.59
N VAL A 38 -23.86 4.44 -4.09
CA VAL A 38 -22.51 4.99 -4.28
C VAL A 38 -21.51 4.17 -3.48
N VAL A 39 -21.79 3.89 -2.22
CA VAL A 39 -20.93 3.10 -1.34
C VAL A 39 -20.61 1.74 -1.94
N GLU A 40 -21.60 1.05 -2.50
CA GLU A 40 -21.38 -0.26 -3.14
C GLU A 40 -20.44 -0.17 -4.35
N ARG A 41 -20.60 0.85 -5.20
CA ARG A 41 -19.71 1.10 -6.34
C ARG A 41 -18.28 1.44 -5.89
N VAL A 42 -18.15 2.24 -4.83
CA VAL A 42 -16.86 2.58 -4.22
C VAL A 42 -16.17 1.33 -3.68
N ARG A 43 -16.89 0.50 -2.92
CA ARG A 43 -16.39 -0.78 -2.39
C ARG A 43 -15.93 -1.69 -3.53
N ALA A 44 -16.75 -1.89 -4.53
CA ALA A 44 -16.43 -2.75 -5.68
C ALA A 44 -15.17 -2.25 -6.42
N HIS A 45 -15.08 -0.95 -6.69
CA HIS A 45 -13.90 -0.37 -7.33
C HIS A 45 -12.64 -0.52 -6.47
N HIS A 46 -12.76 -0.28 -5.14
CA HIS A 46 -11.63 -0.45 -4.22
C HIS A 46 -11.10 -1.88 -4.22
N LEU A 47 -11.99 -2.87 -4.11
CA LEU A 47 -11.62 -4.30 -4.08
C LEU A 47 -11.01 -4.78 -5.41
N ALA A 48 -11.51 -4.28 -6.54
CA ALA A 48 -10.95 -4.60 -7.86
C ALA A 48 -9.57 -3.95 -8.11
N ASN A 49 -9.16 -2.98 -7.28
CA ASN A 49 -7.95 -2.18 -7.46
C ASN A 49 -7.11 -2.11 -6.17
N LEU A 50 -6.97 -3.22 -5.46
CA LEU A 50 -6.09 -3.27 -4.28
C LEU A 50 -4.63 -2.92 -4.66
N GLY A 51 -3.92 -2.27 -3.75
CA GLY A 51 -2.51 -1.93 -3.93
C GLY A 51 -2.19 -0.72 -4.81
N ILE A 52 -3.19 -0.06 -5.43
CA ILE A 52 -2.97 1.23 -6.11
C ILE A 52 -3.21 2.42 -5.16
N SER A 53 -2.67 3.58 -5.53
CA SER A 53 -2.81 4.83 -4.78
C SER A 53 -4.28 5.18 -4.50
N ARG A 54 -4.60 5.59 -3.27
CA ARG A 54 -5.93 6.11 -2.90
C ARG A 54 -6.33 7.32 -3.73
N PHE A 55 -5.38 8.18 -4.11
CA PHE A 55 -5.66 9.38 -4.90
C PHE A 55 -6.14 9.04 -6.32
N LYS A 56 -5.60 7.99 -6.93
CA LYS A 56 -6.12 7.48 -8.21
C LYS A 56 -7.55 6.95 -8.07
N LYS A 57 -7.86 6.29 -6.96
CA LYS A 57 -9.23 5.83 -6.67
C LYS A 57 -10.19 7.00 -6.44
N PHE A 58 -9.77 8.04 -5.70
CA PHE A 58 -10.59 9.25 -5.50
C PHE A 58 -10.92 9.92 -6.83
N ALA A 59 -9.95 10.09 -7.71
CA ALA A 59 -10.16 10.67 -9.04
C ALA A 59 -11.15 9.83 -9.86
N TRP A 60 -10.96 8.51 -9.89
CA TRP A 60 -11.88 7.62 -10.60
C TRP A 60 -13.30 7.65 -10.03
N ILE A 61 -13.46 7.62 -8.71
CA ILE A 61 -14.76 7.69 -8.03
C ILE A 61 -15.47 9.02 -8.35
N ALA A 62 -14.74 10.13 -8.28
CA ALA A 62 -15.31 11.44 -8.59
C ALA A 62 -15.86 11.49 -10.02
N GLU A 63 -15.09 11.03 -11.00
CA GLU A 63 -15.46 11.05 -12.41
C GLU A 63 -16.57 10.03 -12.73
N HIS A 64 -16.40 8.76 -12.33
CA HIS A 64 -17.25 7.67 -12.81
C HIS A 64 -18.43 7.36 -11.88
N VAL A 65 -18.35 7.70 -10.59
CA VAL A 65 -19.41 7.44 -9.62
C VAL A 65 -20.22 8.69 -9.30
N LEU A 66 -19.51 9.83 -9.07
CA LEU A 66 -20.13 11.09 -8.68
C LEU A 66 -20.39 12.03 -9.87
N GLY A 67 -19.85 11.74 -11.06
CA GLY A 67 -20.06 12.50 -12.29
C GLY A 67 -19.47 13.93 -12.25
N ARG A 68 -18.40 14.15 -11.47
CA ARG A 68 -17.75 15.46 -11.33
C ARG A 68 -16.23 15.33 -11.30
N PRO A 69 -15.48 16.34 -11.78
CA PRO A 69 -14.02 16.35 -11.64
C PRO A 69 -13.62 16.49 -10.16
N LEU A 70 -12.45 15.99 -9.80
CA LEU A 70 -11.85 16.16 -8.48
C LEU A 70 -10.68 17.14 -8.58
N GLY A 71 -10.78 18.27 -7.88
CA GLY A 71 -9.68 19.22 -7.76
C GLY A 71 -8.59 18.76 -6.79
N ASP A 72 -7.39 19.34 -6.92
CA ASP A 72 -6.25 18.96 -6.06
C ASP A 72 -6.52 19.20 -4.58
N ALA A 73 -7.15 20.31 -4.23
CA ALA A 73 -7.51 20.62 -2.83
C ALA A 73 -8.51 19.61 -2.25
N ASP A 74 -9.53 19.23 -3.01
CA ASP A 74 -10.51 18.23 -2.59
C ASP A 74 -9.87 16.85 -2.47
N SER A 75 -8.97 16.50 -3.40
CA SER A 75 -8.19 15.26 -3.35
C SER A 75 -7.34 15.18 -2.09
N ALA A 76 -6.64 16.27 -1.73
CA ALA A 76 -5.85 16.35 -0.51
C ALA A 76 -6.73 16.19 0.75
N ALA A 77 -7.86 16.90 0.82
CA ALA A 77 -8.80 16.82 1.94
C ALA A 77 -9.38 15.40 2.11
N LEU A 78 -9.72 14.72 1.00
CA LEU A 78 -10.13 13.31 1.04
C LEU A 78 -8.99 12.42 1.56
N GLY A 79 -7.75 12.69 1.18
CA GLY A 79 -6.57 11.98 1.67
C GLY A 79 -6.38 12.09 3.17
N GLU A 80 -6.54 13.29 3.73
CA GLU A 80 -6.46 13.55 5.18
C GLU A 80 -7.59 12.84 5.94
N ARG A 81 -8.85 12.96 5.46
CA ARG A 81 -9.99 12.27 6.06
C ARG A 81 -9.81 10.74 6.03
N PHE A 82 -9.34 10.21 4.92
CA PHE A 82 -9.04 8.77 4.79
C PHE A 82 -7.96 8.33 5.79
N ALA A 83 -6.88 9.10 5.91
CA ALA A 83 -5.81 8.80 6.87
C ALA A 83 -6.32 8.82 8.32
N ALA A 84 -7.16 9.80 8.67
CA ALA A 84 -7.77 9.87 10.00
C ALA A 84 -8.65 8.65 10.32
N LEU A 85 -9.35 8.08 9.32
CA LEU A 85 -10.19 6.89 9.49
C LEU A 85 -9.37 5.59 9.59
N ALA A 86 -8.22 5.52 8.93
CA ALA A 86 -7.50 4.27 8.73
C ALA A 86 -6.25 4.11 9.61
N LEU A 87 -5.50 5.18 9.90
CA LEU A 87 -4.15 5.09 10.44
C LEU A 87 -4.04 4.28 11.74
N GLU A 88 -4.83 4.62 12.75
CA GLU A 88 -4.76 3.92 14.05
C GLU A 88 -5.19 2.45 13.94
N LYS A 89 -6.16 2.16 13.07
CA LYS A 89 -6.59 0.78 12.80
C LYS A 89 -5.51 -0.02 12.07
N VAL A 90 -4.82 0.60 11.11
CA VAL A 90 -3.66 -0.02 10.41
C VAL A 90 -2.52 -0.26 11.38
N LEU A 91 -2.24 0.70 12.27
CA LEU A 91 -1.23 0.53 13.31
C LEU A 91 -1.54 -0.61 14.29
N ALA A 92 -2.82 -0.88 14.55
CA ALA A 92 -3.28 -1.98 15.40
C ALA A 92 -3.46 -3.32 14.65
N ALA A 93 -3.41 -3.32 13.32
CA ALA A 93 -3.65 -4.53 12.52
C ALA A 93 -2.60 -5.61 12.81
N PRO A 94 -3.00 -6.89 12.91
CA PRO A 94 -2.04 -7.99 13.07
C PRO A 94 -1.21 -8.18 11.81
N PHE A 95 -0.12 -8.90 11.94
CA PHE A 95 0.61 -9.39 10.76
C PHE A 95 -0.25 -10.39 9.98
N VAL A 96 -0.10 -10.37 8.66
CA VAL A 96 -0.63 -11.45 7.81
C VAL A 96 -0.02 -12.78 8.27
N PRO A 97 -0.83 -13.86 8.39
CA PRO A 97 -0.32 -15.15 8.80
C PRO A 97 0.90 -15.59 7.98
N GLY A 98 2.01 -15.83 8.65
CA GLY A 98 3.27 -16.21 8.02
C GLY A 98 4.19 -15.06 7.60
N ALA A 99 3.74 -13.81 7.59
CA ALA A 99 4.57 -12.67 7.17
C ALA A 99 5.82 -12.51 8.04
N GLU A 100 5.68 -12.53 9.36
CA GLU A 100 6.82 -12.43 10.29
C GLU A 100 7.83 -13.58 10.09
N ALA A 101 7.32 -14.81 9.92
CA ALA A 101 8.16 -15.97 9.68
C ALA A 101 8.93 -15.86 8.36
N ALA A 102 8.26 -15.42 7.29
CA ALA A 102 8.88 -15.19 5.99
C ALA A 102 9.98 -14.11 6.08
N LEU A 103 9.68 -12.97 6.70
CA LEU A 103 10.65 -11.89 6.91
C LEU A 103 11.87 -12.38 7.70
N ALA A 104 11.66 -13.18 8.75
CA ALA A 104 12.75 -13.75 9.54
C ALA A 104 13.60 -14.75 8.73
N VAL A 105 12.99 -15.58 7.88
CA VAL A 105 13.72 -16.51 6.99
C VAL A 105 14.59 -15.73 6.00
N LEU A 106 14.03 -14.72 5.34
CA LEU A 106 14.76 -13.89 4.38
C LEU A 106 15.91 -13.11 5.05
N ALA A 107 15.67 -12.64 6.28
CA ALA A 107 16.72 -11.98 7.07
C ALA A 107 17.90 -12.91 7.36
N ARG A 108 17.62 -14.13 7.81
CA ARG A 108 18.68 -15.15 8.05
C ARG A 108 19.42 -15.55 6.79
N ALA A 109 18.73 -15.54 5.64
CA ALA A 109 19.33 -15.81 4.34
C ALA A 109 20.14 -14.62 3.79
N GLY A 110 20.17 -13.48 4.48
CA GLY A 110 20.85 -12.26 4.04
C GLY A 110 20.23 -11.62 2.80
N LEU A 111 18.96 -11.96 2.46
CA LEU A 111 18.29 -11.41 1.29
C LEU A 111 17.76 -10.01 1.56
N PRO A 112 18.10 -9.01 0.73
CA PRO A 112 17.50 -7.67 0.78
C PRO A 112 16.00 -7.72 0.63
N ARG A 113 15.31 -6.93 1.45
CA ARG A 113 13.85 -6.81 1.51
C ARG A 113 13.43 -5.36 1.31
N PHE A 114 12.57 -5.13 0.36
CA PHE A 114 12.07 -3.82 -0.04
C PHE A 114 10.55 -3.79 0.08
N VAL A 115 9.99 -2.60 0.22
CA VAL A 115 8.54 -2.39 0.16
C VAL A 115 8.19 -1.45 -0.98
N ALA A 116 7.18 -1.81 -1.77
CA ALA A 116 6.55 -0.97 -2.79
C ALA A 116 5.04 -0.93 -2.55
N SER A 117 4.53 0.18 -2.00
CA SER A 117 3.12 0.31 -1.57
C SER A 117 2.37 1.44 -2.27
N GLY A 118 1.06 1.28 -2.40
CA GLY A 118 0.14 2.35 -2.81
C GLY A 118 -0.17 3.37 -1.69
N THR A 119 0.34 3.18 -0.48
CA THR A 119 0.20 4.11 0.66
C THR A 119 1.12 5.33 0.45
N PRO A 120 0.69 6.55 0.83
CA PRO A 120 1.56 7.73 0.79
C PRO A 120 2.87 7.51 1.54
N GLN A 121 3.97 8.01 0.99
CA GLN A 121 5.33 7.77 1.50
C GLN A 121 5.48 8.10 2.99
N ASP A 122 5.00 9.26 3.43
CA ASP A 122 5.15 9.72 4.82
C ASP A 122 4.30 8.86 5.77
N GLU A 123 3.09 8.49 5.36
CA GLU A 123 2.21 7.60 6.14
C GLU A 123 2.80 6.19 6.24
N LEU A 124 3.32 5.65 5.13
CA LEU A 124 3.97 4.34 5.11
C LEU A 124 5.22 4.32 6.01
N ALA A 125 6.04 5.37 5.94
CA ALA A 125 7.21 5.52 6.81
C ALA A 125 6.81 5.56 8.28
N LEU A 126 5.77 6.33 8.62
CA LEU A 126 5.24 6.41 9.98
C LEU A 126 4.75 5.04 10.49
N ILE A 127 4.00 4.30 9.66
CA ILE A 127 3.51 2.96 10.02
C ILE A 127 4.69 2.00 10.25
N VAL A 128 5.64 1.96 9.33
CA VAL A 128 6.84 1.11 9.42
C VAL A 128 7.63 1.40 10.69
N ASP A 129 7.82 2.69 11.04
CA ASP A 129 8.54 3.11 12.24
C ASP A 129 7.79 2.75 13.53
N ARG A 130 6.50 3.07 13.63
CA ARG A 130 5.68 2.75 14.80
C ARG A 130 5.48 1.26 15.03
N ARG A 131 5.52 0.46 13.96
CA ARG A 131 5.46 -1.00 14.02
C ARG A 131 6.82 -1.65 14.30
N GLY A 132 7.90 -0.88 14.43
CA GLY A 132 9.25 -1.39 14.63
C GLY A 132 9.82 -2.16 13.44
N LEU A 133 9.28 -1.92 12.24
CA LEU A 133 9.65 -2.64 11.01
C LEU A 133 10.81 -1.97 10.24
N ARG A 134 11.27 -0.79 10.67
CA ARG A 134 12.36 -0.09 9.99
C ARG A 134 13.62 -0.96 9.81
N PRO A 135 14.10 -1.71 10.82
CA PRO A 135 15.28 -2.57 10.66
C PRO A 135 15.03 -3.81 9.78
N VAL A 136 13.77 -4.12 9.49
CA VAL A 136 13.41 -5.31 8.70
C VAL A 136 13.60 -5.06 7.22
N PHE A 137 13.34 -3.85 6.73
CA PHE A 137 13.40 -3.48 5.32
C PHE A 137 14.62 -2.63 5.01
N HIS A 138 15.27 -2.91 3.87
CA HIS A 138 16.37 -2.10 3.35
C HIS A 138 15.87 -0.75 2.84
N GLU A 139 14.72 -0.77 2.15
CA GLU A 139 14.07 0.44 1.66
C GLU A 139 12.55 0.26 1.69
N VAL A 140 11.84 1.39 1.86
CA VAL A 140 10.39 1.45 1.92
C VAL A 140 9.90 2.58 1.02
N HIS A 141 9.11 2.24 0.02
CA HIS A 141 8.66 3.17 -1.01
C HIS A 141 7.14 3.18 -1.11
N GLY A 142 6.58 4.39 -1.05
CA GLY A 142 5.15 4.68 -1.20
C GLY A 142 4.85 5.63 -2.35
N THR A 143 3.58 6.02 -2.48
CA THR A 143 3.19 7.05 -3.45
C THR A 143 3.75 8.43 -3.06
N PRO A 144 4.02 9.33 -4.04
CA PRO A 144 3.48 9.36 -5.41
C PRO A 144 4.17 8.42 -6.40
N ARG A 145 5.28 7.78 -6.04
CA ARG A 145 5.96 6.85 -6.93
C ARG A 145 5.10 5.62 -7.22
N GLU A 146 5.10 5.18 -8.47
CA GLU A 146 4.36 3.99 -8.88
C GLU A 146 5.19 2.72 -8.71
N LYS A 147 4.52 1.58 -8.39
CA LYS A 147 5.21 0.30 -8.17
C LYS A 147 6.14 -0.10 -9.31
N PRO A 148 5.78 0.01 -10.60
CA PRO A 148 6.70 -0.30 -11.69
C PRO A 148 7.94 0.60 -11.74
N GLU A 149 7.81 1.87 -11.36
CA GLU A 149 8.93 2.81 -11.24
C GLU A 149 9.84 2.43 -10.08
N ILE A 150 9.25 2.16 -8.91
CA ILE A 150 9.97 1.71 -7.71
C ILE A 150 10.78 0.45 -8.01
N LEU A 151 10.15 -0.55 -8.64
CA LEU A 151 10.81 -1.81 -9.01
C LEU A 151 12.00 -1.59 -9.93
N ARG A 152 11.84 -0.78 -11.01
CA ARG A 152 12.95 -0.47 -11.92
C ARG A 152 14.11 0.22 -11.21
N ASP A 153 13.81 1.18 -10.34
CA ASP A 153 14.81 1.94 -9.59
C ASP A 153 15.55 1.05 -8.58
N VAL A 154 14.83 0.23 -7.81
CA VAL A 154 15.44 -0.73 -6.89
C VAL A 154 16.35 -1.71 -7.65
N MET A 155 15.88 -2.29 -8.75
CA MET A 155 16.67 -3.20 -9.57
C MET A 155 17.95 -2.53 -10.10
N ALA A 156 17.82 -1.29 -10.60
CA ALA A 156 18.98 -0.55 -11.13
C ALA A 156 20.02 -0.23 -10.05
N ARG A 157 19.57 0.27 -8.87
CA ARG A 157 20.49 0.66 -7.77
C ARG A 157 21.17 -0.52 -7.12
N HIS A 158 20.53 -1.69 -7.10
CA HIS A 158 21.06 -2.90 -6.47
C HIS A 158 21.63 -3.90 -7.48
N GLU A 159 21.78 -3.51 -8.75
CA GLU A 159 22.33 -4.34 -9.83
C GLU A 159 21.62 -5.72 -9.93
N LEU A 160 20.28 -5.69 -9.91
CA LEU A 160 19.42 -6.87 -9.96
C LEU A 160 18.78 -7.04 -11.34
N ALA A 161 18.84 -8.25 -11.88
CA ALA A 161 18.06 -8.61 -13.05
C ALA A 161 16.59 -8.94 -12.65
N PRO A 162 15.60 -8.80 -13.56
CA PRO A 162 14.20 -9.07 -13.25
C PRO A 162 13.92 -10.49 -12.72
N ASP A 163 14.69 -11.48 -13.17
CA ASP A 163 14.57 -12.88 -12.72
C ASP A 163 15.25 -13.15 -11.35
N GLN A 164 15.87 -12.14 -10.76
CA GLN A 164 16.50 -12.17 -9.44
C GLN A 164 15.65 -11.52 -8.35
N VAL A 165 14.51 -10.92 -8.71
CA VAL A 165 13.60 -10.25 -7.78
C VAL A 165 12.28 -11.02 -7.70
N LEU A 166 11.86 -11.28 -6.47
CA LEU A 166 10.56 -11.86 -6.15
C LEU A 166 9.62 -10.78 -5.63
#